data_6788cb52da678b72b8298694a002c09f
#
_entry.id   6788cb52da678b72b8298694a002c09f
#
_cell.length_a   1.000
_cell.length_b   1.000
_cell.length_c   1.000
_cell.angle_alpha   90.00
_cell.angle_beta   90.00
_cell.angle_gamma   90.00
#
_symmetry.space_group_name_H-M   'P 1'
#
loop_
_entity.id
_entity.type
_entity.pdbx_description
1 polymer ?
#
loop_
_entity_poly.entity_id
_entity_poly.type
_entity_poly.pdbx_seq_one_letter_code
_entity_poly.pdbx_strand_id
1 'polypeptide(L)'
;MDLSHVKLMWTNYPNMPTGGVAKRETYEKLVAFAQKHNIVVVNDNPYSLILNEHPMSIMQVPGAKDCCIEFNSLSKSHNMPGWRVAMISSNKTFISWILKVKSNIDNGSFRGIQLAAAE
;
A
#
# COMPACT_ATOMS: atom_id res chain seq x y z
N MET A 1 11.15 20.55 12.11
CA MET A 1 11.76 19.66 11.09
C MET A 1 11.45 20.24 9.72
N ASP A 2 12.46 20.45 8.90
CA ASP A 2 12.26 20.90 7.51
C ASP A 2 11.85 19.70 6.65
N LEU A 3 10.70 19.79 6.00
CA LEU A 3 10.14 18.74 5.14
C LEU A 3 10.12 19.13 3.65
N SER A 4 10.72 20.27 3.30
CA SER A 4 10.67 20.83 1.93
C SER A 4 11.18 19.88 0.85
N HIS A 5 12.13 18.99 1.19
CA HIS A 5 12.71 18.01 0.29
C HIS A 5 12.10 16.61 0.40
N VAL A 6 11.18 16.38 1.34
CA VAL A 6 10.53 15.07 1.53
C VAL A 6 9.42 14.91 0.50
N LYS A 7 9.45 13.85 -0.28
CA LYS A 7 8.44 13.53 -1.31
C LYS A 7 7.62 12.30 -0.96
N LEU A 8 8.24 11.34 -0.26
CA LEU A 8 7.61 10.08 0.10
C LEU A 8 7.80 9.81 1.59
N MET A 9 6.79 9.20 2.21
CA MET A 9 6.85 8.67 3.56
C MET A 9 6.33 7.23 3.55
N TRP A 10 7.15 6.30 4.01
CA TRP A 10 6.76 4.90 4.13
C TRP A 10 6.20 4.62 5.52
N THR A 11 5.10 3.89 5.54
CA THR A 11 4.49 3.32 6.74
C THR A 11 4.26 1.83 6.53
N ASN A 12 4.23 1.08 7.62
CA ASN A 12 3.93 -0.36 7.58
C ASN A 12 2.93 -0.67 8.69
N TYR A 13 1.68 -0.92 8.31
CA TYR A 13 0.61 -1.29 9.23
C TYR A 13 -0.27 -2.39 8.63
N PRO A 14 -0.50 -3.50 9.36
CA PRO A 14 0.11 -3.85 10.66
C PRO A 14 1.62 -3.89 10.60
N ASN A 15 2.29 -3.40 11.66
CA ASN A 15 3.72 -3.16 11.67
C ASN A 15 4.52 -4.46 11.88
N MET A 16 5.56 -4.63 11.11
CA MET A 16 6.54 -5.70 11.30
C MET A 16 7.81 -5.11 11.95
N PRO A 17 8.32 -5.66 13.06
CA PRO A 17 7.96 -6.96 13.68
C PRO A 17 6.98 -6.87 14.86
N THR A 18 6.47 -5.71 15.20
CA THR A 18 5.74 -5.47 16.46
C THR A 18 4.29 -5.96 16.44
N GLY A 19 3.71 -6.19 15.26
CA GLY A 19 2.28 -6.50 15.10
C GLY A 19 1.34 -5.31 15.37
N GLY A 20 1.88 -4.10 15.59
CA GLY A 20 1.09 -2.90 15.87
C GLY A 20 0.15 -2.57 14.72
N VAL A 21 -1.14 -2.38 15.05
CA VAL A 21 -2.21 -2.09 14.08
C VAL A 21 -2.49 -0.59 14.07
N ALA A 22 -2.65 0.00 12.89
CA ALA A 22 -3.13 1.37 12.79
C ALA A 22 -4.63 1.43 13.07
N LYS A 23 -5.04 2.37 13.93
CA LYS A 23 -6.43 2.75 14.09
C LYS A 23 -6.83 3.73 12.99
N ARG A 24 -8.14 3.91 12.79
CA ARG A 24 -8.67 4.86 11.81
C ARG A 24 -8.09 6.27 12.00
N GLU A 25 -8.01 6.73 13.24
CA GLU A 25 -7.46 8.06 13.56
C GLU A 25 -5.97 8.20 13.18
N THR A 26 -5.22 7.10 13.20
CA THR A 26 -3.82 7.07 12.74
C THR A 26 -3.74 7.34 11.25
N TYR A 27 -4.56 6.66 10.46
CA TYR A 27 -4.62 6.88 9.01
C TYR A 27 -5.16 8.26 8.66
N GLU A 28 -6.16 8.78 9.37
CA GLU A 28 -6.68 10.13 9.18
C GLU A 28 -5.59 11.19 9.41
N LYS A 29 -4.78 11.03 10.47
CA LYS A 29 -3.62 11.91 10.74
C LYS A 29 -2.55 11.81 9.65
N LEU A 30 -2.28 10.61 9.14
CA LEU A 30 -1.33 10.40 8.05
C LEU A 30 -1.79 11.08 6.75
N VAL A 31 -3.06 10.93 6.40
CA VAL A 31 -3.65 11.58 5.21
C VAL A 31 -3.61 13.11 5.35
N ALA A 32 -4.03 13.64 6.49
CA ALA A 32 -3.98 15.08 6.74
C ALA A 32 -2.54 15.64 6.70
N PHE A 33 -1.59 14.90 7.25
CA PHE A 33 -0.17 15.25 7.18
C PHE A 33 0.36 15.24 5.75
N ALA A 34 0.05 14.19 4.99
CA ALA A 34 0.44 14.05 3.60
C ALA A 34 -0.05 15.22 2.74
N GLN A 35 -1.33 15.56 2.86
CA GLN A 35 -1.94 16.68 2.15
C GLN A 35 -1.31 18.02 2.55
N LYS A 36 -1.15 18.25 3.85
CA LYS A 36 -0.57 19.51 4.39
C LYS A 36 0.85 19.76 3.86
N HIS A 37 1.65 18.70 3.73
CA HIS A 37 3.08 18.82 3.39
C HIS A 37 3.40 18.44 1.94
N ASN A 38 2.38 18.11 1.13
CA ASN A 38 2.54 17.64 -0.25
C ASN A 38 3.50 16.45 -0.35
N ILE A 39 3.30 15.46 0.53
CA ILE A 39 4.06 14.23 0.63
C ILE A 39 3.16 13.06 0.23
N VAL A 40 3.69 12.09 -0.51
CA VAL A 40 2.97 10.85 -0.80
C VAL A 40 3.25 9.84 0.30
N VAL A 41 2.19 9.36 0.96
CA VAL A 41 2.30 8.25 1.93
C VAL A 41 2.19 6.93 1.20
N VAL A 42 3.15 6.06 1.43
CA VAL A 42 3.15 4.69 0.93
C VAL A 42 2.95 3.75 2.12
N ASN A 43 1.80 3.09 2.19
CA ASN A 43 1.49 2.12 3.24
C ASN A 43 1.75 0.70 2.76
N ASP A 44 2.71 0.02 3.36
CA ASP A 44 2.97 -1.41 3.15
C ASP A 44 2.06 -2.23 4.08
N ASN A 45 1.07 -2.90 3.48
CA ASN A 45 -0.02 -3.58 4.19
C ASN A 45 -0.16 -5.07 3.80
N PRO A 46 0.86 -5.91 4.00
CA PRO A 46 0.75 -7.34 3.70
C PRO A 46 0.09 -8.17 4.81
N TYR A 47 -0.14 -7.58 5.99
CA TYR A 47 -0.52 -8.32 7.20
C TYR A 47 -1.95 -8.05 7.68
N SER A 48 -2.71 -7.15 7.07
CA SER A 48 -4.02 -6.73 7.57
C SER A 48 -5.06 -7.85 7.68
N LEU A 49 -4.92 -8.90 6.87
CA LEU A 49 -5.83 -10.06 6.88
C LEU A 49 -5.36 -11.22 7.78
N ILE A 50 -4.25 -11.05 8.52
CA ILE A 50 -3.71 -12.10 9.38
C ILE A 50 -4.20 -11.89 10.80
N LEU A 51 -4.97 -12.87 11.32
CA LEU A 51 -5.51 -12.86 12.69
C LEU A 51 -6.13 -11.51 13.08
N ASN A 52 -6.80 -10.86 12.15
CA ASN A 52 -7.37 -9.54 12.33
C ASN A 52 -8.84 -9.55 11.88
N GLU A 53 -9.74 -9.43 12.83
CA GLU A 53 -11.19 -9.42 12.58
C GLU A 53 -11.68 -8.13 11.92
N HIS A 54 -10.90 -7.05 12.04
CA HIS A 54 -11.25 -5.73 11.52
C HIS A 54 -10.14 -5.16 10.65
N PRO A 55 -9.84 -5.80 9.49
CA PRO A 55 -8.79 -5.31 8.59
C PRO A 55 -9.11 -3.90 8.09
N MET A 56 -8.11 -3.03 8.11
CA MET A 56 -8.24 -1.66 7.70
C MET A 56 -7.21 -1.29 6.64
N SER A 57 -7.66 -0.52 5.65
CA SER A 57 -6.84 0.06 4.60
C SER A 57 -6.79 1.58 4.77
N ILE A 58 -5.63 2.19 4.51
CA ILE A 58 -5.52 3.65 4.43
C ILE A 58 -6.43 4.23 3.35
N MET A 59 -6.74 3.44 2.30
CA MET A 59 -7.62 3.85 1.20
C MET A 59 -9.08 4.05 1.62
N GLN A 60 -9.48 3.59 2.82
CA GLN A 60 -10.82 3.84 3.38
C GLN A 60 -10.96 5.24 3.99
N VAL A 61 -9.87 5.98 4.13
CA VAL A 61 -9.90 7.36 4.64
C VAL A 61 -10.24 8.33 3.52
N PRO A 62 -11.19 9.26 3.73
CA PRO A 62 -11.47 10.31 2.77
C PRO A 62 -10.23 11.12 2.40
N GLY A 63 -10.00 11.35 1.10
CA GLY A 63 -8.83 12.07 0.60
C GLY A 63 -7.55 11.22 0.48
N ALA A 64 -7.53 9.99 0.96
CA ALA A 64 -6.35 9.13 0.84
C ALA A 64 -5.92 8.88 -0.61
N LYS A 65 -6.87 8.72 -1.52
CA LYS A 65 -6.57 8.51 -2.95
C LYS A 65 -5.75 9.63 -3.57
N ASP A 66 -5.83 10.84 -3.04
CA ASP A 66 -5.11 11.99 -3.60
C ASP A 66 -3.63 12.03 -3.21
N CYS A 67 -3.25 11.35 -2.12
CA CYS A 67 -1.92 11.44 -1.54
C CYS A 67 -1.35 10.12 -1.02
N CYS A 68 -2.04 8.98 -1.19
CA CYS A 68 -1.57 7.71 -0.67
C CYS A 68 -1.47 6.62 -1.75
N ILE A 69 -0.56 5.69 -1.50
CA ILE A 69 -0.40 4.43 -2.23
C ILE A 69 -0.43 3.32 -1.18
N GLU A 70 -1.16 2.25 -1.42
CA GLU A 70 -1.15 1.07 -0.56
C GLU A 70 -0.69 -0.16 -1.33
N PHE A 71 0.24 -0.90 -0.73
CA PHE A 71 0.67 -2.21 -1.19
C PHE A 71 -0.01 -3.30 -0.37
N ASN A 72 -0.52 -4.32 -1.05
CA ASN A 72 -1.02 -5.53 -0.43
C ASN A 72 -0.40 -6.75 -1.11
N SER A 73 -0.32 -7.89 -0.42
CA SER A 73 0.38 -9.07 -0.93
C SER A 73 -0.31 -10.37 -0.50
N LEU A 74 -0.35 -11.35 -1.40
CA LEU A 74 -0.80 -12.70 -1.09
C LEU A 74 0.23 -13.51 -0.30
N SER A 75 1.47 -13.01 -0.20
CA SER A 75 2.58 -13.74 0.44
C SER A 75 2.30 -14.13 1.88
N LYS A 76 1.57 -13.30 2.62
CA LYS A 76 1.28 -13.53 4.05
C LYS A 76 -0.16 -13.96 4.27
N SER A 77 -1.11 -13.21 3.75
CA SER A 77 -2.54 -13.45 3.96
C SER A 77 -3.02 -14.80 3.39
N HIS A 78 -2.43 -15.25 2.29
CA HIS A 78 -2.80 -16.50 1.60
C HIS A 78 -1.69 -17.55 1.61
N ASN A 79 -0.65 -17.35 2.43
CA ASN A 79 0.50 -18.26 2.52
C ASN A 79 1.14 -18.58 1.14
N MET A 80 1.24 -17.56 0.29
CA MET A 80 1.74 -17.67 -1.10
C MET A 80 3.03 -16.85 -1.34
N PRO A 81 4.06 -16.93 -0.49
CA PRO A 81 5.26 -16.09 -0.65
C PRO A 81 6.02 -16.42 -1.95
N GLY A 82 6.02 -17.68 -2.39
CA GLY A 82 6.70 -18.11 -3.61
C GLY A 82 6.03 -17.66 -4.91
N TRP A 83 4.76 -17.26 -4.86
CA TRP A 83 3.99 -16.85 -6.04
C TRP A 83 4.37 -15.45 -6.54
N ARG A 84 4.96 -14.63 -5.70
CA ARG A 84 5.42 -13.27 -6.02
C ARG A 84 4.30 -12.36 -6.54
N VAL A 85 3.12 -12.41 -5.90
CA VAL A 85 1.94 -11.62 -6.27
C VAL A 85 1.66 -10.58 -5.21
N ALA A 86 1.54 -9.34 -5.67
CA ALA A 86 1.13 -8.20 -4.87
C ALA A 86 0.20 -7.29 -5.67
N MET A 87 -0.54 -6.46 -4.97
CA MET A 87 -1.45 -5.47 -5.52
C MET A 87 -1.06 -4.08 -5.03
N ILE A 88 -1.24 -3.09 -5.90
CA ILE A 88 -1.07 -1.68 -5.58
C ILE A 88 -2.41 -0.97 -5.75
N SER A 89 -2.84 -0.27 -4.72
CA SER A 89 -4.04 0.55 -4.73
C SER A 89 -3.68 2.02 -4.61
N SER A 90 -4.19 2.86 -5.53
CA SER A 90 -4.02 4.30 -5.52
C SER A 90 -4.90 4.96 -6.59
N ASN A 91 -4.72 6.26 -6.84
CA ASN A 91 -5.33 6.94 -7.98
C ASN A 91 -4.65 6.58 -9.30
N LYS A 92 -5.34 6.89 -10.41
CA LYS A 92 -4.87 6.60 -11.77
C LYS A 92 -3.49 7.21 -12.09
N THR A 93 -3.21 8.39 -11.58
CA THR A 93 -1.95 9.10 -11.84
C THR A 93 -0.77 8.36 -11.23
N PHE A 94 -0.86 8.01 -9.94
CA PHE A 94 0.22 7.26 -9.25
C PHE A 94 0.40 5.87 -9.86
N ILE A 95 -0.69 5.17 -10.14
CA ILE A 95 -0.62 3.87 -10.83
C ILE A 95 0.06 4.00 -12.19
N SER A 96 -0.27 5.04 -12.98
CA SER A 96 0.38 5.27 -14.27
C SER A 96 1.89 5.49 -14.15
N TRP A 97 2.34 6.24 -13.14
CA TRP A 97 3.78 6.46 -12.92
C TRP A 97 4.51 5.17 -12.52
N ILE A 98 3.91 4.39 -11.62
CA ILE A 98 4.45 3.10 -11.20
C ILE A 98 4.54 2.14 -12.38
N LEU A 99 3.49 2.05 -13.20
CA LEU A 99 3.45 1.17 -14.37
C LEU A 99 4.51 1.52 -15.42
N LYS A 100 4.84 2.80 -15.61
CA LYS A 100 5.92 3.19 -16.52
C LYS A 100 7.27 2.59 -16.14
N VAL A 101 7.54 2.46 -14.85
CA VAL A 101 8.77 1.84 -14.34
C VAL A 101 8.64 0.33 -14.30
N LYS A 102 7.55 -0.17 -13.72
CA LYS A 102 7.30 -1.60 -13.49
C LYS A 102 7.29 -2.41 -14.78
N SER A 103 6.62 -1.92 -15.82
CA SER A 103 6.55 -2.59 -17.13
C SER A 103 7.90 -2.77 -17.81
N ASN A 104 8.88 -1.92 -17.49
CA ASN A 104 10.25 -2.04 -18.01
C ASN A 104 11.14 -2.95 -17.14
N ILE A 105 10.78 -3.17 -15.87
CA ILE A 105 11.54 -4.03 -14.96
C ILE A 105 11.14 -5.49 -15.17
N ASP A 106 9.83 -5.79 -15.15
CA ASP A 106 9.32 -7.16 -15.10
C ASP A 106 8.99 -7.73 -16.48
N ASN A 107 8.81 -6.89 -17.47
CA ASN A 107 8.37 -7.28 -18.82
C ASN A 107 7.15 -8.23 -18.83
N GLY A 108 6.28 -8.08 -17.84
CA GLY A 108 5.10 -8.91 -17.62
C GLY A 108 5.31 -10.06 -16.62
N SER A 109 4.25 -10.41 -15.91
CA SER A 109 4.19 -11.57 -15.03
C SER A 109 3.31 -12.66 -15.65
N PHE A 110 3.50 -13.90 -15.22
CA PHE A 110 2.73 -15.03 -15.73
C PHE A 110 1.21 -14.82 -15.56
N ARG A 111 0.47 -14.82 -16.66
CA ARG A 111 -0.96 -14.48 -16.68
C ARG A 111 -1.81 -15.42 -15.80
N GLY A 112 -1.47 -16.71 -15.77
CA GLY A 112 -2.19 -17.69 -14.94
C GLY A 112 -2.21 -17.33 -13.47
N ILE A 113 -1.08 -16.84 -12.92
CA ILE A 113 -1.00 -16.36 -11.53
C ILE A 113 -1.85 -15.11 -11.31
N GLN A 114 -1.88 -14.20 -12.28
CA GLN A 114 -2.69 -12.98 -12.16
C GLN A 114 -4.18 -13.29 -12.14
N LEU A 115 -4.63 -14.24 -12.98
CA LEU A 115 -6.02 -14.68 -13.01
C LEU A 115 -6.41 -15.39 -11.72
N ALA A 116 -5.57 -16.31 -11.24
CA ALA A 116 -5.81 -17.02 -9.98
C ALA A 116 -5.82 -16.09 -8.75
N ALA A 117 -5.10 -14.98 -8.80
CA ALA A 117 -5.07 -13.99 -7.71
C ALA A 117 -6.29 -13.06 -7.73
N ALA A 118 -7.04 -13.00 -8.84
CA ALA A 118 -8.23 -12.19 -9.00
C ALA A 118 -9.52 -12.92 -8.55
N GLU A 119 -9.50 -14.24 -8.42
CA GLU A 119 -10.56 -15.09 -7.86
C GLU A 119 -10.54 -15.10 -6.33
#